data_53970c2b57caae045336531f811e7e93
#
_entry.id   53970c2b57caae045336531f811e7e93
#
_cell.length_a   1.000
_cell.length_b   1.000
_cell.length_c   1.000
_cell.angle_alpha   90.00
_cell.angle_beta   90.00
_cell.angle_gamma   90.00
#
_symmetry.space_group_name_H-M   'P 1'
#
loop_
_entity.id
_entity.type
_entity.pdbx_description
1 polymer ?
#
loop_
_entity_poly.entity_id
_entity_poly.type
_entity_poly.pdbx_seq_one_letter_code
_entity_poly.pdbx_strand_id
1 'polypeptide(L)' 'MDYQKLYAYLVGQIDSTLQRIAGYLVDGKPGYEELNAVGEQLKGALLAAEEMYLAEDGE' A
#
# COMPACT_ATOMS: atom_id res chain seq x y z
N MET A 1 -11.29 -17.34 5.53
CA MET A 1 -10.42 -16.29 5.00
C MET A 1 -8.97 -16.59 5.33
N ASP A 2 -8.09 -16.33 4.36
CA ASP A 2 -6.66 -16.50 4.59
C ASP A 2 -6.07 -15.20 5.10
N TYR A 3 -6.11 -15.03 6.40
CA TYR A 3 -5.59 -13.80 7.04
C TYR A 3 -4.09 -13.66 6.86
N GLN A 4 -3.39 -14.78 6.78
CA GLN A 4 -1.95 -14.76 6.59
C GLN A 4 -1.57 -14.14 5.24
N LYS A 5 -2.31 -14.51 4.22
CA LYS A 5 -2.09 -13.98 2.88
C LYS A 5 -2.42 -12.49 2.81
N LEU A 6 -3.55 -12.11 3.41
CA LEU A 6 -3.95 -10.71 3.46
C LEU A 6 -2.93 -9.87 4.22
N TYR A 7 -2.49 -10.39 5.35
CA TYR A 7 -1.49 -9.72 6.18
C TYR A 7 -0.19 -9.52 5.40
N ALA A 8 0.28 -10.56 4.72
CA ALA A 8 1.51 -10.48 3.94
C ALA A 8 1.40 -9.44 2.83
N TYR A 9 0.25 -9.37 2.17
CA TYR A 9 0.02 -8.38 1.13
C TYR A 9 0.11 -6.96 1.69
N LEU A 10 -0.58 -6.69 2.80
CA LEU A 10 -0.60 -5.37 3.39
C LEU A 10 0.78 -4.95 3.91
N VAL A 11 1.49 -5.86 4.56
CA VAL A 11 2.83 -5.58 5.05
C VAL A 11 3.77 -5.25 3.89
N GLY A 12 3.67 -6.02 2.81
CA GLY A 12 4.49 -5.77 1.63
C GLY A 12 4.22 -4.40 1.02
N GLN A 13 2.95 -4.00 0.96
CA GLN A 13 2.58 -2.70 0.42
C GLN A 13 3.06 -1.56 1.30
N ILE A 14 2.93 -1.71 2.61
CA ILE A 14 3.39 -0.70 3.54
C ILE A 14 4.90 -0.56 3.46
N ASP A 15 5.62 -1.67 3.45
CA ASP A 15 7.07 -1.66 3.36
C ASP A 15 7.55 -1.00 2.07
N SER A 16 6.93 -1.34 0.95
CA SER A 16 7.25 -0.74 -0.35
C SER A 16 7.03 0.76 -0.33
N THR A 17 5.93 1.20 0.27
CA THR A 17 5.60 2.61 0.37
C THR A 17 6.62 3.36 1.23
N LEU A 18 7.02 2.76 2.35
CA LEU A 18 8.02 3.37 3.23
C LEU A 18 9.37 3.51 2.52
N GLN A 19 9.77 2.51 1.74
CA GLN A 19 11.01 2.59 0.98
C GLN A 19 10.95 3.69 -0.06
N ARG A 20 9.80 3.88 -0.67
CA ARG A 20 9.60 4.93 -1.65
C ARG A 20 9.74 6.31 -1.01
N ILE A 21 9.12 6.49 0.14
CA ILE A 21 9.21 7.75 0.88
C ILE A 21 10.66 8.01 1.29
N ALA A 22 11.35 6.99 1.79
CA ALA A 22 12.75 7.11 2.18
C ALA A 22 13.61 7.54 1.00
N GLY A 23 13.35 7.01 -0.19
CA GLY A 23 14.05 7.40 -1.40
C GLY A 23 13.85 8.86 -1.73
N TYR A 24 12.63 9.34 -1.61
CA TYR A 24 12.33 10.75 -1.86
C TYR A 24 13.03 11.66 -0.88
N LEU A 25 13.13 11.28 0.38
CA LEU A 25 13.80 12.06 1.40
C LEU A 25 15.31 12.14 1.16
N VAL A 26 15.90 11.07 0.67
CA VAL A 26 17.33 11.05 0.34
C VAL A 26 17.61 11.98 -0.83
N ASP A 27 16.74 12.02 -1.81
CA ASP A 27 16.90 12.89 -2.99
C ASP A 27 16.64 14.36 -2.69
N GLY A 28 16.11 14.66 -1.51
CA GLY A 28 15.80 16.01 -1.12
C GLY A 28 14.32 16.20 -0.89
N LYS A 29 13.74 17.19 -1.55
CA LYS A 29 12.32 17.46 -1.37
C LYS A 29 11.48 16.56 -2.25
N PRO A 30 10.57 15.77 -1.69
CA PRO A 30 9.61 15.08 -2.53
C PRO A 30 8.69 16.12 -3.17
N GLY A 31 8.49 15.99 -4.46
CA GLY A 31 7.57 16.86 -5.16
C GLY A 31 6.14 16.50 -4.84
N TYR A 32 5.22 17.36 -5.22
CA TYR A 32 3.81 17.13 -5.03
C TYR A 32 3.36 15.84 -5.74
N GLU A 33 3.89 15.63 -6.93
CA GLU A 33 3.53 14.45 -7.71
C GLU A 33 3.98 13.15 -7.04
N GLU A 34 5.15 13.16 -6.42
CA GLU A 34 5.66 11.98 -5.73
C GLU A 34 4.81 11.65 -4.51
N LEU A 35 4.41 12.67 -3.76
CA LEU A 35 3.54 12.47 -2.61
C LEU A 35 2.17 11.95 -3.03
N ASN A 36 1.66 12.49 -4.13
CA ASN A 36 0.39 12.05 -4.67
C ASN A 36 0.47 10.59 -5.12
N ALA A 37 1.58 10.19 -5.74
CA ALA A 37 1.78 8.81 -6.17
C ALA A 37 1.78 7.84 -4.98
N VAL A 38 2.43 8.24 -3.88
CA VAL A 38 2.43 7.43 -2.67
C VAL A 38 1.02 7.28 -2.11
N GLY A 39 0.27 8.38 -2.08
CA GLY A 39 -1.11 8.35 -1.62
C GLY A 39 -1.98 7.43 -2.46
N GLU A 40 -1.81 7.47 -3.78
CA GLU A 40 -2.54 6.60 -4.68
C GLU A 40 -2.17 5.14 -4.48
N GLN A 41 -0.89 4.87 -4.22
CA GLN A 41 -0.46 3.50 -3.95
C GLN A 41 -1.13 2.96 -2.68
N LEU A 42 -1.18 3.76 -1.63
CA LEU A 42 -1.81 3.34 -0.37
C LEU A 42 -3.30 3.14 -0.56
N LYS A 43 -3.95 4.03 -1.29
CA LYS A 43 -5.36 3.92 -1.57
C LYS A 43 -5.66 2.63 -2.35
N GLY A 44 -4.84 2.35 -3.36
CA GLY A 44 -5.00 1.13 -4.15
C GLY A 44 -4.81 -0.12 -3.30
N ALA A 45 -3.82 -0.11 -2.41
CA ALA A 45 -3.57 -1.24 -1.53
C ALA A 45 -4.75 -1.47 -0.59
N LEU A 46 -5.32 -0.39 -0.05
CA LEU A 46 -6.46 -0.49 0.84
C LEU A 46 -7.68 -1.07 0.12
N LEU A 47 -7.96 -0.57 -1.09
CA LEU A 47 -9.08 -1.08 -1.88
C LEU A 47 -8.90 -2.55 -2.23
N ALA A 48 -7.68 -2.95 -2.60
CA ALA A 48 -7.41 -4.35 -2.92
C ALA A 48 -7.60 -5.23 -1.69
N ALA A 49 -7.17 -4.76 -0.52
CA ALA A 49 -7.35 -5.50 0.72
C ALA A 49 -8.82 -5.66 1.06
N GLU A 50 -9.61 -4.60 0.86
CA GLU A 50 -11.05 -4.67 1.09
C GLU A 50 -11.71 -5.68 0.17
N GLU A 51 -11.31 -5.71 -1.09
CA GLU A 51 -11.85 -6.67 -2.05
C GLU A 51 -11.51 -8.11 -1.65
N MET A 52 -10.29 -8.34 -1.18
CA MET A 52 -9.90 -9.66 -0.72
C MET A 52 -10.74 -10.09 0.48
N TYR A 53 -10.99 -9.16 1.39
CA TYR A 53 -11.81 -9.43 2.56
C TYR A 53 -13.25 -9.75 2.18
N LEU A 54 -13.83 -8.94 1.31
CA LEU A 54 -15.21 -9.11 0.90
C LEU A 54 -15.41 -10.38 0.08
N ALA A 55 -14.44 -10.73 -0.75
CA ALA A 55 -14.53 -11.95 -1.56
C ALA A 55 -14.61 -13.20 -0.68
N GLU A 56 -13.85 -13.22 0.40
CA GLU A 56 -13.87 -14.34 1.33
C GLU A 56 -15.13 -14.35 2.15
N ASP A 57 -15.55 -13.18 2.60
CA ASP A 57 -16.71 -13.03 3.47
C ASP A 57 -18.01 -13.26 2.71
N GLY A 58 -17.98 -13.14 1.39
CA GLY A 58 -19.15 -13.33 0.56
C GLY A 58 -19.60 -14.79 0.44
N GLU A 59 -18.83 -15.71 0.95
CA GLU A 59 -19.21 -17.11 0.97
C GLU A 59 -20.11 -17.40 2.15
#